data_df973ee2ca50a5bfe0fff3c636cbb915
#
_entry.id   df973ee2ca50a5bfe0fff3c636cbb915
#
_cell.length_a   1.000
_cell.length_b   1.000
_cell.length_c   1.000
_cell.angle_alpha   90.00
_cell.angle_beta   90.00
_cell.angle_gamma   90.00
#
_symmetry.space_group_name_H-M   'P 1'
#
loop_
_entity.id
_entity.type
_entity.pdbx_description
1 polymer ?
#
loop_
_entity_poly.entity_id
_entity_poly.type
_entity_poly.pdbx_seq_one_letter_code
_entity_poly.pdbx_strand_id
1 'polypeptide(L)'
;MRKDMTIGNPMKIILLFSLPVLLGNLFQQFYNMVDTVIVGQYLGEDALAAVGSTGCLMFLVLGFANGIAQGFGVMVSHAFGAKDMKLLRHCVALSLLLTVVISMILTVPTVAFSRQLLLWLNTPENILTLANRYIRVIFAGIFATMAYNVASGILRGIGDSRTPLYFLILKIGRASCRERV
;
A
#
# COMPACT_ATOMS: atom_id res chain seq x y z
N MET A 1 4.22 -0.72 -23.21
CA MET A 1 5.42 -1.29 -23.90
C MET A 1 6.29 -1.97 -22.84
N ARG A 2 6.33 -3.30 -22.86
CA ARG A 2 7.26 -4.08 -22.03
C ARG A 2 8.67 -3.83 -22.55
N LYS A 3 9.53 -3.18 -21.77
CA LYS A 3 10.97 -3.12 -22.09
C LYS A 3 11.65 -4.33 -21.46
N ASP A 4 12.33 -5.10 -22.29
CA ASP A 4 13.19 -6.17 -21.82
C ASP A 4 14.37 -5.53 -21.08
N MET A 5 14.42 -5.68 -19.75
CA MET A 5 15.44 -5.07 -18.90
C MET A 5 16.75 -5.84 -18.86
N THR A 6 16.80 -6.98 -19.55
CA THR A 6 17.98 -7.84 -19.59
C THR A 6 19.00 -7.43 -20.65
N ILE A 7 18.64 -6.51 -21.56
CA ILE A 7 19.49 -6.11 -22.71
C ILE A 7 19.71 -4.59 -22.66
N GLY A 8 20.97 -4.16 -22.58
CA GLY A 8 21.35 -2.73 -22.66
C GLY A 8 22.21 -2.24 -21.51
N ASN A 9 22.46 -0.92 -21.46
CA ASN A 9 23.25 -0.30 -20.37
C ASN A 9 22.42 -0.31 -19.08
N PRO A 10 22.86 -1.02 -18.00
CA PRO A 10 22.11 -1.20 -16.77
C PRO A 10 21.72 0.13 -16.09
N MET A 11 22.65 1.08 -16.08
CA MET A 11 22.46 2.39 -15.45
C MET A 11 21.29 3.16 -16.08
N LYS A 12 21.24 3.20 -17.41
CA LYS A 12 20.17 3.89 -18.15
C LYS A 12 18.82 3.23 -17.97
N ILE A 13 18.81 1.90 -17.91
CA ILE A 13 17.58 1.12 -17.69
C ILE A 13 17.02 1.36 -16.29
N ILE A 14 17.90 1.32 -15.27
CA ILE A 14 17.50 1.57 -13.89
C ILE A 14 16.96 2.98 -13.72
N LEU A 15 17.63 4.01 -14.25
CA LEU A 15 17.19 5.39 -14.15
C LEU A 15 15.82 5.61 -14.83
N LEU A 16 15.62 5.05 -16.03
CA LEU A 16 14.35 5.15 -16.76
C LEU A 16 13.20 4.42 -16.06
N PHE A 17 13.50 3.33 -15.34
CA PHE A 17 12.52 2.57 -14.58
C PHE A 17 12.20 3.23 -13.23
N SER A 18 13.22 3.76 -12.55
CA SER A 18 13.07 4.37 -11.23
C SER A 18 12.27 5.68 -11.28
N LEU A 19 12.35 6.44 -12.38
CA LEU A 19 11.67 7.74 -12.50
C LEU A 19 10.14 7.64 -12.34
N PRO A 20 9.41 6.78 -13.06
CA PRO A 20 7.96 6.62 -12.85
C PRO A 20 7.61 6.10 -11.44
N VAL A 21 8.43 5.23 -10.87
CA VAL A 21 8.23 4.70 -9.50
C VAL A 21 8.42 5.82 -8.47
N LEU A 22 9.44 6.65 -8.64
CA LEU A 22 9.73 7.79 -7.78
C LEU A 22 8.61 8.83 -7.85
N LEU A 23 8.14 9.16 -9.06
CA LEU A 23 6.99 10.04 -9.24
C LEU A 23 5.73 9.49 -8.57
N GLY A 24 5.47 8.18 -8.71
CA GLY A 24 4.35 7.52 -8.04
C GLY A 24 4.43 7.65 -6.51
N ASN A 25 5.60 7.44 -5.93
CA ASN A 25 5.82 7.61 -4.49
C ASN A 25 5.66 9.06 -4.04
N LEU A 26 6.16 10.03 -4.82
CA LEU A 26 5.97 11.46 -4.53
C LEU A 26 4.49 11.84 -4.55
N PHE A 27 3.73 11.44 -5.58
CA PHE A 27 2.29 11.69 -5.62
C PHE A 27 1.55 11.05 -4.43
N GLN A 28 1.96 9.85 -4.02
CA GLN A 28 1.41 9.20 -2.83
C GLN A 28 1.67 10.02 -1.56
N GLN A 29 2.87 10.58 -1.40
CA GLN A 29 3.22 11.42 -0.24
C GLN A 29 2.46 12.76 -0.25
N PHE A 30 2.32 13.40 -1.41
CA PHE A 30 1.49 14.58 -1.54
C PHE A 30 0.03 14.30 -1.18
N TYR A 31 -0.52 13.17 -1.64
CA TYR A 31 -1.87 12.76 -1.28
C TYR A 31 -2.03 12.58 0.24
N ASN A 32 -1.11 11.88 0.89
CA ASN A 32 -1.14 11.68 2.35
C ASN A 32 -1.04 13.01 3.11
N MET A 33 -0.22 13.94 2.61
CA MET A 33 -0.08 15.28 3.21
C MET A 33 -1.38 16.09 3.09
N VAL A 34 -1.98 16.10 1.91
CA VAL A 34 -3.26 16.80 1.67
C VAL A 34 -4.37 16.20 2.53
N ASP A 35 -4.45 14.87 2.61
CA ASP A 35 -5.42 14.17 3.46
C ASP A 35 -5.29 14.59 4.93
N THR A 36 -4.07 14.65 5.46
CA THR A 36 -3.81 15.10 6.83
C THR A 36 -4.23 16.55 7.05
N VAL A 37 -3.97 17.45 6.10
CA VAL A 37 -4.38 18.86 6.17
C VAL A 37 -5.92 18.99 6.16
N ILE A 38 -6.60 18.24 5.30
CA ILE A 38 -8.07 18.23 5.22
C ILE A 38 -8.67 17.74 6.54
N VAL A 39 -8.16 16.62 7.08
CA VAL A 39 -8.62 16.11 8.38
C VAL A 39 -8.45 17.15 9.49
N GLY A 40 -7.29 17.81 9.55
CA GLY A 40 -7.02 18.84 10.56
C GLY A 40 -7.92 20.07 10.45
N GLN A 41 -8.20 20.53 9.23
CA GLN A 41 -9.01 21.76 8.99
C GLN A 41 -10.51 21.53 9.12
N TYR A 42 -11.03 20.38 8.67
CA TYR A 42 -12.47 20.14 8.60
C TYR A 42 -13.03 19.33 9.78
N LEU A 43 -12.22 18.45 10.39
CA LEU A 43 -12.66 17.56 11.46
C LEU A 43 -12.15 17.98 12.85
N GLY A 44 -11.26 18.98 12.91
CA GLY A 44 -10.76 19.57 14.16
C GLY A 44 -9.57 18.85 14.77
N GLU A 45 -9.07 19.40 15.89
CA GLU A 45 -7.85 18.95 16.57
C GLU A 45 -7.94 17.52 17.11
N ASP A 46 -9.11 17.13 17.63
CA ASP A 46 -9.33 15.77 18.16
C ASP A 46 -9.23 14.70 17.07
N ALA A 47 -9.72 15.00 15.88
CA ALA A 47 -9.61 14.08 14.75
C ALA A 47 -8.15 13.96 14.28
N LEU A 48 -7.41 15.07 14.23
CA LEU A 48 -5.99 15.07 13.89
C LEU A 48 -5.16 14.30 14.92
N ALA A 49 -5.45 14.49 16.22
CA ALA A 49 -4.82 13.75 17.30
C ALA A 49 -5.12 12.24 17.21
N ALA A 50 -6.37 11.87 16.87
CA ALA A 50 -6.76 10.48 16.66
C ALA A 50 -6.00 9.83 15.49
N VAL A 51 -5.85 10.53 14.36
CA VAL A 51 -5.05 10.07 13.20
C VAL A 51 -3.57 9.95 13.58
N GLY A 52 -3.02 10.94 14.31
CA GLY A 52 -1.63 10.93 14.75
C GLY A 52 -1.32 9.77 15.70
N SER A 53 -2.18 9.52 16.70
CA SER A 53 -2.00 8.43 17.67
C SER A 53 -2.09 7.04 17.04
N THR A 54 -2.88 6.89 15.97
CA THR A 54 -2.97 5.61 15.23
C THR A 54 -1.81 5.39 14.26
N GLY A 55 -1.03 6.43 13.96
CA GLY A 55 0.02 6.40 12.92
C GLY A 55 1.07 5.33 13.18
N CYS A 56 1.49 5.11 14.41
CA CYS A 56 2.46 4.09 14.79
C CYS A 56 1.94 2.67 14.48
N LEU A 57 0.69 2.37 14.85
CA LEU A 57 0.05 1.08 14.54
C LEU A 57 -0.13 0.89 13.05
N MET A 58 -0.55 1.93 12.34
CA MET A 58 -0.70 1.88 10.90
C MET A 58 0.64 1.62 10.22
N PHE A 59 1.71 2.32 10.65
CA PHE A 59 3.05 2.11 10.12
C PHE A 59 3.52 0.66 10.32
N LEU A 60 3.31 0.09 11.50
CA LEU A 60 3.71 -1.26 11.80
C LEU A 60 2.92 -2.28 10.98
N VAL A 61 1.60 -2.22 11.01
CA VAL A 61 0.74 -3.23 10.35
C VAL A 61 0.80 -3.10 8.82
N LEU A 62 0.65 -1.89 8.29
CA LEU A 62 0.71 -1.65 6.85
C LEU A 62 2.14 -1.77 6.32
N GLY A 63 3.16 -1.38 7.09
CA GLY A 63 4.56 -1.57 6.74
C GLY A 63 4.91 -3.04 6.60
N PHE A 64 4.47 -3.88 7.55
CA PHE A 64 4.64 -5.33 7.49
C PHE A 64 3.94 -5.93 6.26
N ALA A 65 2.68 -5.55 6.03
CA ALA A 65 1.90 -5.97 4.87
C ALA A 65 2.58 -5.57 3.53
N ASN A 66 3.09 -4.33 3.46
CA ASN A 66 3.84 -3.84 2.31
C ASN A 66 5.16 -4.59 2.11
N GLY A 67 5.89 -4.91 3.18
CA GLY A 67 7.13 -5.70 3.12
C GLY A 67 6.90 -7.07 2.47
N ILE A 68 5.85 -7.77 2.88
CA ILE A 68 5.47 -9.07 2.27
C ILE A 68 5.12 -8.91 0.79
N ALA A 69 4.31 -7.89 0.45
CA ALA A 69 3.93 -7.63 -0.93
C ALA A 69 5.14 -7.32 -1.83
N GLN A 70 6.13 -6.60 -1.33
CA GLN A 70 7.39 -6.35 -2.03
C GLN A 70 8.19 -7.63 -2.24
N GLY A 71 8.24 -8.52 -1.24
CA GLY A 71 8.89 -9.84 -1.36
C GLY A 71 8.31 -10.67 -2.50
N PHE A 72 7.00 -10.69 -2.68
CA PHE A 72 6.36 -11.37 -3.81
C PHE A 72 6.77 -10.75 -5.16
N GLY A 73 6.91 -9.43 -5.23
CA GLY A 73 7.39 -8.74 -6.42
C GLY A 73 8.81 -9.17 -6.83
N VAL A 74 9.69 -9.40 -5.86
CA VAL A 74 11.07 -9.88 -6.11
C VAL A 74 11.06 -11.29 -6.69
N MET A 75 10.25 -12.20 -6.13
CA MET A 75 10.13 -13.58 -6.65
C MET A 75 9.65 -13.60 -8.10
N VAL A 76 8.64 -12.79 -8.42
CA VAL A 76 8.12 -12.64 -9.79
C VAL A 76 9.18 -12.07 -10.74
N SER A 77 9.94 -11.06 -10.29
CA SER A 77 11.04 -10.49 -11.09
C SER A 77 12.11 -11.51 -11.43
N HIS A 78 12.49 -12.35 -10.46
CA HIS A 78 13.46 -13.43 -10.68
C HIS A 78 12.97 -14.45 -11.71
N ALA A 79 11.73 -14.93 -11.59
CA ALA A 79 11.14 -15.88 -12.52
C ALA A 79 11.02 -15.29 -13.94
N PHE A 80 10.68 -13.99 -14.02
CA PHE A 80 10.60 -13.28 -15.31
C PHE A 80 11.99 -13.12 -15.95
N GLY A 81 13.00 -12.74 -15.16
CA GLY A 81 14.39 -12.61 -15.63
C GLY A 81 14.99 -13.93 -16.12
N ALA A 82 14.64 -15.05 -15.48
CA ALA A 82 15.05 -16.39 -15.90
C ALA A 82 14.31 -16.88 -17.14
N LYS A 83 13.34 -16.12 -17.68
CA LYS A 83 12.47 -16.50 -18.82
C LYS A 83 11.71 -17.82 -18.63
N ASP A 84 11.56 -18.27 -17.38
CA ASP A 84 10.79 -19.47 -17.05
C ASP A 84 9.31 -19.11 -16.83
N MET A 85 8.52 -19.27 -17.89
CA MET A 85 7.09 -18.96 -17.86
C MET A 85 6.26 -19.91 -16.98
N LYS A 86 6.74 -21.13 -16.72
CA LYS A 86 6.05 -22.07 -15.80
C LYS A 86 6.26 -21.59 -14.37
N LEU A 87 7.51 -21.30 -13.98
CA LEU A 87 7.85 -20.76 -12.68
C LEU A 87 7.15 -19.41 -12.44
N LEU A 88 7.13 -18.53 -13.43
CA LEU A 88 6.47 -17.22 -13.35
C LEU A 88 4.97 -17.37 -13.00
N ARG A 89 4.24 -18.22 -13.73
CA ARG A 89 2.81 -18.47 -13.45
C ARG A 89 2.59 -19.03 -12.06
N HIS A 90 3.46 -19.92 -11.62
CA HIS A 90 3.38 -20.53 -10.29
C HIS A 90 3.63 -19.48 -9.20
N CYS A 91 4.66 -18.65 -9.33
CA CYS A 91 4.96 -17.56 -8.41
C CYS A 91 3.80 -16.55 -8.32
N VAL A 92 3.19 -16.17 -9.45
CA VAL A 92 2.04 -15.25 -9.46
C VAL A 92 0.84 -15.88 -8.75
N ALA A 93 0.49 -17.13 -9.06
CA ALA A 93 -0.63 -17.83 -8.43
C ALA A 93 -0.44 -17.98 -6.92
N LEU A 94 0.74 -18.40 -6.48
CA LEU A 94 1.08 -18.50 -5.07
C LEU A 94 1.07 -17.16 -4.35
N SER A 95 1.59 -16.11 -4.98
CA SER A 95 1.58 -14.75 -4.41
C SER A 95 0.15 -14.25 -4.18
N LEU A 96 -0.76 -14.49 -5.12
CA LEU A 96 -2.17 -14.11 -4.96
C LEU A 96 -2.86 -14.91 -3.86
N LEU A 97 -2.65 -16.23 -3.81
CA LEU A 97 -3.22 -17.09 -2.77
C LEU A 97 -2.70 -16.70 -1.39
N LEU A 98 -1.38 -16.54 -1.23
CA LEU A 98 -0.77 -16.11 0.02
C LEU A 98 -1.22 -14.72 0.44
N THR A 99 -1.46 -13.81 -0.52
CA THR A 99 -2.01 -12.47 -0.24
C THR A 99 -3.38 -12.57 0.44
N VAL A 100 -4.27 -13.45 -0.04
CA VAL A 100 -5.57 -13.65 0.56
C VAL A 100 -5.42 -14.21 1.98
N VAL A 101 -4.62 -15.25 2.17
CA VAL A 101 -4.41 -15.88 3.47
C VAL A 101 -3.80 -14.90 4.47
N ILE A 102 -2.71 -14.22 4.10
CA ILE A 102 -1.99 -13.29 4.98
C ILE A 102 -2.86 -12.07 5.30
N SER A 103 -3.58 -11.53 4.31
CA SER A 103 -4.48 -10.41 4.57
C SER A 103 -5.60 -10.77 5.54
N MET A 104 -6.15 -11.97 5.48
CA MET A 104 -7.13 -12.47 6.47
C MET A 104 -6.51 -12.59 7.85
N ILE A 105 -5.32 -13.20 7.96
CA ILE A 105 -4.58 -13.36 9.22
C ILE A 105 -4.24 -11.99 9.83
N LEU A 106 -3.96 -10.97 9.05
CA LEU A 106 -3.69 -9.63 9.55
C LEU A 106 -4.98 -8.86 9.88
N THR A 107 -5.98 -8.90 9.00
CA THR A 107 -7.20 -8.10 9.15
C THR A 107 -8.03 -8.56 10.35
N VAL A 108 -8.24 -9.87 10.52
CA VAL A 108 -9.14 -10.37 11.58
C VAL A 108 -8.65 -9.98 12.98
N PRO A 109 -7.39 -10.26 13.39
CA PRO A 109 -6.95 -9.88 14.74
C PRO A 109 -6.79 -8.37 14.90
N THR A 110 -6.31 -7.63 13.88
CA THR A 110 -6.14 -6.18 14.01
C THR A 110 -7.47 -5.45 14.15
N VAL A 111 -8.52 -5.88 13.46
CA VAL A 111 -9.88 -5.33 13.61
C VAL A 111 -10.48 -5.74 14.96
N ALA A 112 -10.34 -7.01 15.36
CA ALA A 112 -10.90 -7.53 16.61
C ALA A 112 -10.26 -6.86 17.85
N PHE A 113 -8.94 -6.69 17.84
CA PHE A 113 -8.17 -6.14 18.96
C PHE A 113 -7.83 -4.65 18.81
N SER A 114 -8.43 -3.94 17.84
CA SER A 114 -8.12 -2.53 17.55
C SER A 114 -8.20 -1.63 18.78
N ARG A 115 -9.23 -1.78 19.63
CA ARG A 115 -9.38 -1.02 20.88
C ARG A 115 -8.28 -1.34 21.89
N GLN A 116 -7.91 -2.61 22.04
CA GLN A 116 -6.87 -3.04 22.96
C GLN A 116 -5.50 -2.50 22.54
N LEU A 117 -5.22 -2.50 21.24
CA LEU A 117 -3.99 -1.93 20.69
C LEU A 117 -3.87 -0.44 20.96
N LEU A 118 -4.96 0.32 20.85
CA LEU A 118 -4.98 1.74 21.19
C LEU A 118 -4.80 2.00 22.69
N LEU A 119 -5.36 1.16 23.55
CA LEU A 119 -5.14 1.24 25.00
C LEU A 119 -3.68 0.98 25.37
N TRP A 120 -3.02 0.01 24.74
CA TRP A 120 -1.59 -0.25 24.94
C TRP A 120 -0.70 0.91 24.50
N LEU A 121 -1.15 1.71 23.53
CA LEU A 121 -0.48 2.94 23.11
C LEU A 121 -0.78 4.15 23.99
N ASN A 122 -1.48 3.95 25.13
CA ASN A 122 -1.90 5.03 26.01
C ASN A 122 -2.65 6.17 25.27
N THR A 123 -3.51 5.81 24.31
CA THR A 123 -4.33 6.79 23.61
C THR A 123 -5.31 7.43 24.59
N PRO A 124 -5.40 8.79 24.69
CA PRO A 124 -6.30 9.49 25.60
C PRO A 124 -7.77 9.09 25.38
N GLU A 125 -8.54 8.99 26.48
CA GLU A 125 -9.92 8.52 26.43
C GLU A 125 -10.86 9.40 25.60
N ASN A 126 -10.62 10.72 25.56
CA ASN A 126 -11.39 11.67 24.78
C ASN A 126 -11.38 11.40 23.28
N ILE A 127 -10.26 10.86 22.74
CA ILE A 127 -10.10 10.56 21.31
C ILE A 127 -10.19 9.05 21.01
N LEU A 128 -10.19 8.18 22.02
CA LEU A 128 -10.14 6.72 21.87
C LEU A 128 -11.25 6.17 20.97
N THR A 129 -12.47 6.66 21.14
CA THR A 129 -13.62 6.19 20.34
C THR A 129 -13.46 6.58 18.87
N LEU A 130 -13.01 7.79 18.59
CA LEU A 130 -12.77 8.30 17.25
C LEU A 130 -11.62 7.55 16.59
N ALA A 131 -10.50 7.40 17.30
CA ALA A 131 -9.33 6.66 16.87
C ALA A 131 -9.66 5.18 16.56
N ASN A 132 -10.46 4.53 17.42
CA ASN A 132 -10.88 3.14 17.21
C ASN A 132 -11.77 2.99 15.96
N ARG A 133 -12.71 3.90 15.72
CA ARG A 133 -13.55 3.88 14.52
C ARG A 133 -12.69 4.07 13.26
N TYR A 134 -11.76 5.02 13.28
CA TYR A 134 -10.85 5.30 12.17
C TYR A 134 -9.97 4.10 11.84
N ILE A 135 -9.25 3.55 12.84
CA ILE A 135 -8.30 2.45 12.62
C ILE A 135 -9.00 1.16 12.18
N ARG A 136 -10.22 0.89 12.68
CA ARG A 136 -11.01 -0.28 12.23
C ARG A 136 -11.35 -0.23 10.75
N VAL A 137 -11.72 0.94 10.23
CA VAL A 137 -12.01 1.11 8.80
C VAL A 137 -10.74 0.88 7.97
N ILE A 138 -9.60 1.43 8.42
CA ILE A 138 -8.31 1.23 7.74
C ILE A 138 -7.89 -0.24 7.76
N PHE A 139 -7.99 -0.90 8.91
CA PHE A 139 -7.62 -2.32 9.02
C PHE A 139 -8.55 -3.23 8.21
N ALA A 140 -9.84 -2.92 8.13
CA ALA A 140 -10.75 -3.62 7.21
C ALA A 140 -10.32 -3.45 5.74
N GLY A 141 -9.66 -2.34 5.40
CA GLY A 141 -9.10 -2.06 4.07
C GLY A 141 -7.75 -2.75 3.78
N ILE A 142 -7.13 -3.45 4.74
CA ILE A 142 -5.82 -4.13 4.54
C ILE A 142 -5.86 -5.08 3.35
N PHE A 143 -6.93 -5.84 3.21
CA PHE A 143 -7.10 -6.77 2.09
C PHE A 143 -6.97 -6.07 0.73
N ALA A 144 -7.69 -4.97 0.54
CA ALA A 144 -7.65 -4.20 -0.71
C ALA A 144 -6.26 -3.57 -0.93
N THR A 145 -5.64 -3.08 0.14
CA THR A 145 -4.30 -2.49 0.10
C THR A 145 -3.25 -3.53 -0.28
N MET A 146 -3.28 -4.71 0.32
CA MET A 146 -2.36 -5.81 0.00
C MET A 146 -2.56 -6.29 -1.44
N ALA A 147 -3.81 -6.51 -1.86
CA ALA A 147 -4.11 -6.92 -3.24
C ALA A 147 -3.56 -5.91 -4.27
N TYR A 148 -3.75 -4.61 -4.01
CA TYR A 148 -3.19 -3.56 -4.86
C TYR A 148 -1.65 -3.57 -4.87
N ASN A 149 -1.00 -3.71 -3.71
CA ASN A 149 0.45 -3.69 -3.60
C ASN A 149 1.09 -4.91 -4.28
N VAL A 150 0.49 -6.10 -4.12
CA VAL A 150 0.96 -7.33 -4.78
C VAL A 150 0.76 -7.22 -6.29
N ALA A 151 -0.41 -6.78 -6.77
CA ALA A 151 -0.64 -6.57 -8.20
C ALA A 151 0.35 -5.55 -8.79
N SER A 152 0.59 -4.43 -8.10
CA SER A 152 1.58 -3.43 -8.49
C SER A 152 3.01 -3.98 -8.46
N GLY A 153 3.35 -4.82 -7.48
CA GLY A 153 4.63 -5.52 -7.37
C GLY A 153 4.85 -6.48 -8.54
N ILE A 154 3.85 -7.27 -8.89
CA ILE A 154 3.88 -8.18 -10.04
C ILE A 154 4.10 -7.41 -11.35
N LEU A 155 3.35 -6.32 -11.58
CA LEU A 155 3.50 -5.48 -12.78
C LEU A 155 4.90 -4.88 -12.87
N ARG A 156 5.42 -4.36 -11.76
CA ARG A 156 6.80 -3.85 -11.68
C ARG A 156 7.81 -4.96 -11.94
N GLY A 157 7.58 -6.15 -11.39
CA GLY A 157 8.43 -7.33 -11.59
C GLY A 157 8.52 -7.79 -13.05
N ILE A 158 7.48 -7.57 -13.84
CA ILE A 158 7.43 -7.87 -15.28
C ILE A 158 8.00 -6.70 -16.12
N GLY A 159 8.49 -5.62 -15.47
CA GLY A 159 9.06 -4.47 -16.17
C GLY A 159 8.05 -3.37 -16.56
N ASP A 160 6.82 -3.45 -16.08
CA ASP A 160 5.79 -2.42 -16.32
C ASP A 160 5.64 -1.54 -15.08
N SER A 161 6.37 -0.44 -15.04
CA SER A 161 6.28 0.57 -13.97
C SER A 161 5.24 1.67 -14.25
N ARG A 162 4.70 1.75 -15.48
CA ARG A 162 3.77 2.82 -15.87
C ARG A 162 2.32 2.50 -15.52
N THR A 163 1.92 1.24 -15.69
CA THR A 163 0.56 0.81 -15.39
C THR A 163 0.17 1.07 -13.93
N PRO A 164 0.98 0.74 -12.90
CA PRO A 164 0.69 1.10 -11.51
C PRO A 164 0.56 2.62 -11.29
N LEU A 165 1.35 3.44 -11.99
CA LEU A 165 1.28 4.89 -11.93
C LEU A 165 -0.06 5.42 -12.47
N TYR A 166 -0.55 4.91 -13.60
CA TYR A 166 -1.86 5.29 -14.14
C TYR A 166 -3.01 4.92 -13.20
N PHE A 167 -2.97 3.75 -12.58
CA PHE A 167 -3.96 3.35 -11.58
C PHE A 167 -3.91 4.24 -10.34
N LEU A 168 -2.73 4.67 -9.91
CA LEU A 168 -2.58 5.61 -8.80
C LEU A 168 -3.22 6.97 -9.13
N ILE A 169 -2.95 7.52 -10.31
CA ILE A 169 -3.51 8.80 -10.78
C ILE A 169 -5.04 8.72 -10.87
N LEU A 170 -5.59 7.62 -11.40
CA LEU A 170 -7.03 7.40 -11.47
C LEU A 170 -7.67 7.28 -10.07
N LYS A 171 -6.99 6.62 -9.13
CA LYS A 171 -7.43 6.50 -7.73
C LYS A 171 -7.49 7.88 -7.06
N ILE A 172 -6.45 8.69 -7.21
CA ILE A 172 -6.37 10.07 -6.67
C ILE A 172 -7.44 10.96 -7.32
N GLY A 173 -7.57 10.92 -8.64
CA GLY A 173 -8.57 11.72 -9.36
C GLY A 173 -10.00 11.38 -8.93
N ARG A 174 -10.33 10.11 -8.71
CA ARG A 174 -11.66 9.68 -8.26
C ARG A 174 -11.95 10.07 -6.81
N ALA A 175 -10.95 10.02 -5.93
CA ALA A 175 -11.08 10.48 -4.55
C ALA A 175 -11.37 11.99 -4.51
N SER A 176 -10.60 12.80 -5.23
CA SER A 176 -10.80 14.25 -5.32
C SER A 176 -12.14 14.66 -5.95
N CYS A 177 -12.70 13.88 -6.88
CA CYS A 177 -14.03 14.15 -7.44
C CYS A 177 -15.17 13.81 -6.48
N ARG A 178 -14.98 12.85 -5.57
CA ARG A 178 -16.01 12.41 -4.62
C ARG A 178 -16.11 13.34 -3.40
N GLU A 179 -15.07 14.07 -3.08
CA GLU A 179 -15.08 15.07 -1.99
C GLU A 179 -15.73 16.41 -2.38
N ARG A 180 -16.10 16.60 -3.66
CA ARG A 180 -16.79 17.82 -4.14
C ARG A 180 -18.32 17.73 -4.16
N VAL A 181 -18.91 16.65 -3.66
CA VAL A 181 -20.35 16.45 -3.47
C VAL A 181 -20.66 16.25 -1.99
#